data_3252d7d22ca690ddb2c4d3be3aa54906
#
_entry.id   3252d7d22ca690ddb2c4d3be3aa54906
#
_cell.length_a   1.000
_cell.length_b   1.000
_cell.length_c   1.000
_cell.angle_alpha   90.00
_cell.angle_beta   90.00
_cell.angle_gamma   90.00
#
_symmetry.space_group_name_H-M   'P 1'
#
loop_
_entity.id
_entity.type
_entity.pdbx_description
1 polymer ?
#
loop_
_entity_poly.entity_id
_entity_poly.type
_entity_poly.pdbx_seq_one_letter_code
_entity_poly.pdbx_strand_id
1 'polypeptide(L)'
;FGSQCVVVSMDCKKASDGKYYVFDSSGQRNCGLEASVWASNVEKLGAGEIFLNSIDRDGARSGYDLDLISSVSAAVDIPVVACGGAGSYDHFSAAILSGKADAVAAANIFHHIEHSTILAKAHMLRDGVNVRLDSNARYDNRSFDKFGRLLMLDSTQLDLESAKIGDC
;
A
#
# COMPACT_ATOMS: atom_id res chain seq x y z
N PHE A 1 17.31 -8.20 18.59
CA PHE A 1 16.22 -7.53 17.89
C PHE A 1 14.91 -8.25 18.24
N GLY A 2 13.82 -7.51 18.45
CA GLY A 2 12.50 -8.12 18.74
C GLY A 2 11.86 -8.74 17.50
N SER A 3 10.83 -9.57 17.70
CA SER A 3 10.08 -10.22 16.59
C SER A 3 9.50 -9.20 15.60
N GLN A 4 9.10 -8.01 16.07
CA GLN A 4 8.61 -6.92 15.24
C GLN A 4 9.59 -6.43 14.16
N CYS A 5 10.85 -6.81 14.23
CA CYS A 5 11.84 -6.46 13.20
C CYS A 5 11.92 -7.48 12.05
N VAL A 6 11.20 -8.60 12.15
CA VAL A 6 11.21 -9.65 11.14
C VAL A 6 10.00 -9.49 10.23
N VAL A 7 10.24 -9.08 8.99
CA VAL A 7 9.22 -8.99 7.95
C VAL A 7 9.36 -10.20 7.02
N VAL A 8 8.29 -10.96 6.86
CA VAL A 8 8.25 -12.11 5.94
C VAL A 8 7.55 -11.71 4.66
N SER A 9 8.28 -11.77 3.54
CA SER A 9 7.71 -11.54 2.21
C SER A 9 7.11 -12.84 1.67
N MET A 10 5.86 -12.75 1.20
CA MET A 10 5.11 -13.85 0.63
C MET A 10 4.63 -13.48 -0.78
N ASP A 11 5.19 -14.11 -1.79
CA ASP A 11 4.71 -14.02 -3.17
C ASP A 11 3.62 -15.07 -3.39
N CYS A 12 2.39 -14.62 -3.66
CA CYS A 12 1.23 -15.51 -3.75
C CYS A 12 0.54 -15.41 -5.11
N LYS A 13 -0.02 -16.54 -5.53
CA LYS A 13 -0.76 -16.68 -6.79
C LYS A 13 -1.99 -17.54 -6.61
N LYS A 14 -3.07 -17.19 -7.32
CA LYS A 14 -4.30 -17.98 -7.34
C LYS A 14 -4.13 -19.21 -8.22
N ALA A 15 -4.41 -20.38 -7.69
CA ALA A 15 -4.37 -21.64 -8.44
C ALA A 15 -5.73 -21.97 -9.07
N SER A 16 -5.75 -23.00 -9.91
CA SER A 16 -6.95 -23.45 -10.62
C SER A 16 -8.07 -23.99 -9.70
N ASP A 17 -7.72 -24.39 -8.48
CA ASP A 17 -8.66 -24.79 -7.43
C ASP A 17 -9.31 -23.61 -6.69
N GLY A 18 -8.95 -22.37 -7.08
CA GLY A 18 -9.46 -21.13 -6.49
C GLY A 18 -8.74 -20.69 -5.23
N LYS A 19 -7.78 -21.46 -4.72
CA LYS A 19 -6.99 -21.12 -3.54
C LYS A 19 -5.74 -20.34 -3.89
N TYR A 20 -5.18 -19.65 -2.91
CA TYR A 20 -3.92 -18.91 -3.03
C TYR A 20 -2.78 -19.73 -2.43
N TYR A 21 -1.70 -19.85 -3.18
CA TYR A 21 -0.50 -20.56 -2.76
C TYR A 21 0.72 -19.65 -2.80
N VAL A 22 1.67 -19.95 -1.93
CA VAL A 22 2.98 -19.31 -1.90
C VAL A 22 3.84 -19.86 -3.03
N PHE A 23 4.51 -18.97 -3.73
CA PHE A 23 5.48 -19.29 -4.77
C PHE A 23 6.89 -18.89 -4.31
N ASP A 24 7.89 -19.54 -4.88
CA ASP A 24 9.29 -19.18 -4.61
C ASP A 24 9.66 -17.81 -5.19
N SER A 25 10.87 -17.32 -4.88
CA SER A 25 11.34 -15.98 -5.23
C SER A 25 11.33 -15.65 -6.73
N SER A 26 11.23 -16.63 -7.59
CA SER A 26 11.08 -16.46 -9.05
C SER A 26 9.61 -16.40 -9.49
N GLY A 27 8.67 -16.71 -8.60
CA GLY A 27 7.24 -16.81 -8.92
C GLY A 27 6.87 -17.94 -9.88
N GLN A 28 7.79 -18.87 -10.10
CA GLN A 28 7.63 -19.94 -11.09
C GLN A 28 7.19 -21.26 -10.46
N ARG A 29 7.61 -21.53 -9.22
CA ARG A 29 7.34 -22.81 -8.57
C ARG A 29 6.37 -22.60 -7.40
N ASN A 30 5.24 -23.32 -7.46
CA ASN A 30 4.33 -23.44 -6.34
C ASN A 30 4.98 -24.25 -5.21
N CYS A 31 5.06 -23.67 -4.02
CA CYS A 31 5.63 -24.32 -2.84
C CYS A 31 4.66 -25.34 -2.18
N GLY A 32 3.43 -25.46 -2.66
CA GLY A 32 2.41 -26.32 -2.07
C GLY A 32 1.86 -25.81 -0.74
N LEU A 33 2.17 -24.57 -0.37
CA LEU A 33 1.78 -23.94 0.89
C LEU A 33 0.62 -22.97 0.61
N GLU A 34 -0.55 -23.23 1.18
CA GLU A 34 -1.69 -22.30 1.11
C GLU A 34 -1.35 -21.01 1.86
N ALA A 35 -1.65 -19.85 1.26
CA ALA A 35 -1.19 -18.54 1.73
C ALA A 35 -1.61 -18.25 3.18
N SER A 36 -2.88 -18.46 3.53
CA SER A 36 -3.40 -18.21 4.90
C SER A 36 -2.78 -19.15 5.93
N VAL A 37 -2.60 -20.43 5.57
CA VAL A 37 -1.96 -21.43 6.45
C VAL A 37 -0.48 -21.09 6.67
N TRP A 38 0.22 -20.69 5.62
CA TRP A 38 1.63 -20.31 5.72
C TRP A 38 1.80 -19.02 6.53
N ALA A 39 0.92 -18.03 6.33
CA ALA A 39 0.90 -16.80 7.12
C ALA A 39 0.80 -17.08 8.63
N SER A 40 -0.14 -17.92 9.05
CA SER A 40 -0.26 -18.34 10.44
C SER A 40 0.97 -19.11 10.97
N ASN A 41 1.64 -19.87 10.10
CA ASN A 41 2.86 -20.58 10.49
C ASN A 41 4.04 -19.63 10.70
N VAL A 42 4.25 -18.66 9.82
CA VAL A 42 5.35 -17.68 9.96
C VAL A 42 5.14 -16.77 11.16
N GLU A 43 3.91 -16.40 11.49
CA GLU A 43 3.59 -15.71 12.73
C GLU A 43 3.98 -16.53 13.96
N LYS A 44 3.61 -17.81 14.03
CA LYS A 44 4.02 -18.74 15.12
C LYS A 44 5.53 -18.91 15.21
N LEU A 45 6.24 -18.78 14.11
CA LEU A 45 7.71 -18.81 14.07
C LEU A 45 8.35 -17.47 14.52
N GLY A 46 7.55 -16.44 14.79
CA GLY A 46 7.99 -15.17 15.34
C GLY A 46 8.16 -14.05 14.31
N ALA A 47 7.51 -14.14 13.15
CA ALA A 47 7.40 -13.01 12.24
C ALA A 47 6.65 -11.85 12.92
N GLY A 48 7.09 -10.61 12.69
CA GLY A 48 6.45 -9.41 13.23
C GLY A 48 5.58 -8.70 12.21
N GLU A 49 5.73 -9.00 10.92
CA GLU A 49 4.96 -8.39 9.83
C GLU A 49 4.98 -9.32 8.60
N ILE A 50 3.93 -9.29 7.80
CA ILE A 50 3.84 -9.97 6.51
C ILE A 50 3.81 -8.94 5.40
N PHE A 51 4.73 -9.05 4.42
CA PHE A 51 4.68 -8.33 3.15
C PHE A 51 4.07 -9.25 2.09
N LEU A 52 2.80 -9.01 1.75
CA LEU A 52 1.99 -9.88 0.91
C LEU A 52 1.91 -9.34 -0.52
N ASN A 53 2.54 -10.01 -1.46
CA ASN A 53 2.53 -9.65 -2.87
C ASN A 53 1.65 -10.61 -3.70
N SER A 54 0.73 -10.05 -4.48
CA SER A 54 -0.04 -10.81 -5.47
C SER A 54 0.69 -10.82 -6.81
N ILE A 55 1.25 -11.96 -7.19
CA ILE A 55 1.93 -12.16 -8.50
C ILE A 55 0.97 -11.86 -9.66
N ASP A 56 -0.29 -12.29 -9.54
CA ASP A 56 -1.29 -12.13 -10.60
C ASP A 56 -1.68 -10.66 -10.83
N ARG A 57 -1.52 -9.82 -9.81
CA ARG A 57 -1.87 -8.39 -9.86
C ARG A 57 -0.67 -7.49 -10.08
N ASP A 58 0.55 -7.95 -9.77
CA ASP A 58 1.74 -7.11 -9.90
C ASP A 58 1.93 -6.62 -11.34
N GLY A 59 2.10 -5.31 -11.50
CA GLY A 59 2.16 -4.64 -12.80
C GLY A 59 0.83 -4.51 -13.57
N ALA A 60 -0.24 -5.19 -13.17
CA ALA A 60 -1.51 -5.21 -13.90
C ALA A 60 -2.32 -3.91 -13.77
N ARG A 61 -2.06 -3.07 -12.76
CA ARG A 61 -2.78 -1.82 -12.45
C ARG A 61 -4.30 -1.98 -12.26
N SER A 62 -4.77 -3.19 -12.02
CA SER A 62 -6.19 -3.55 -11.92
C SER A 62 -6.74 -3.57 -10.49
N GLY A 63 -5.97 -3.08 -9.54
CA GLY A 63 -6.25 -3.12 -8.10
C GLY A 63 -5.57 -4.28 -7.40
N TYR A 64 -5.46 -4.14 -6.07
CA TYR A 64 -4.95 -5.20 -5.21
C TYR A 64 -5.87 -6.42 -5.23
N ASP A 65 -5.34 -7.58 -4.89
CA ASP A 65 -6.12 -8.81 -4.74
C ASP A 65 -6.79 -8.84 -3.35
N LEU A 66 -8.01 -8.30 -3.28
CA LEU A 66 -8.72 -8.12 -2.00
C LEU A 66 -9.06 -9.45 -1.34
N ASP A 67 -9.34 -10.50 -2.12
CA ASP A 67 -9.65 -11.84 -1.59
C ASP A 67 -8.40 -12.45 -0.94
N LEU A 68 -7.24 -12.33 -1.60
CA LEU A 68 -5.97 -12.78 -1.05
C LEU A 68 -5.66 -12.05 0.26
N ILE A 69 -5.73 -10.72 0.25
CA ILE A 69 -5.44 -9.88 1.43
C ILE A 69 -6.36 -10.28 2.57
N SER A 70 -7.66 -10.33 2.33
CA SER A 70 -8.67 -10.65 3.34
C SER A 70 -8.45 -12.04 3.95
N SER A 71 -8.08 -13.03 3.12
CA SER A 71 -7.81 -14.40 3.57
C SER A 71 -6.59 -14.49 4.48
N VAL A 72 -5.53 -13.71 4.17
CA VAL A 72 -4.30 -13.69 4.98
C VAL A 72 -4.51 -12.87 6.25
N SER A 73 -5.09 -11.66 6.15
CA SER A 73 -5.34 -10.80 7.31
C SER A 73 -6.28 -11.44 8.33
N ALA A 74 -7.22 -12.29 7.89
CA ALA A 74 -8.08 -13.04 8.81
C ALA A 74 -7.37 -14.22 9.51
N ALA A 75 -6.19 -14.61 9.04
CA ALA A 75 -5.45 -15.77 9.56
C ALA A 75 -4.34 -15.41 10.56
N VAL A 76 -4.02 -14.12 10.73
CA VAL A 76 -2.91 -13.63 11.56
C VAL A 76 -3.32 -12.41 12.36
N ASP A 77 -2.62 -12.19 13.50
CA ASP A 77 -2.76 -11.00 14.32
C ASP A 77 -1.64 -9.96 14.07
N ILE A 78 -0.58 -10.35 13.32
CA ILE A 78 0.51 -9.44 12.94
C ILE A 78 0.11 -8.62 11.70
N PRO A 79 0.65 -7.39 11.55
CA PRO A 79 0.36 -6.52 10.42
C PRO A 79 0.61 -7.15 9.06
N VAL A 80 -0.30 -6.88 8.11
CA VAL A 80 -0.22 -7.30 6.71
C VAL A 80 -0.07 -6.09 5.80
N VAL A 81 1.05 -5.99 5.10
CA VAL A 81 1.32 -4.98 4.07
C VAL A 81 0.98 -5.55 2.70
N ALA A 82 -0.04 -5.03 2.05
CA ALA A 82 -0.47 -5.50 0.73
C ALA A 82 0.36 -4.87 -0.39
N CYS A 83 0.78 -5.68 -1.36
CA CYS A 83 1.52 -5.27 -2.55
C CYS A 83 0.98 -5.92 -3.82
N GLY A 84 1.25 -5.30 -4.97
CA GLY A 84 0.87 -5.80 -6.30
C GLY A 84 -0.50 -5.31 -6.77
N GLY A 85 -0.54 -4.61 -7.91
CA GLY A 85 -1.76 -4.25 -8.63
C GLY A 85 -2.22 -2.80 -8.51
N ALA A 86 -1.58 -1.95 -7.73
CA ALA A 86 -1.96 -0.54 -7.61
C ALA A 86 -1.89 0.21 -8.95
N GLY A 87 -3.02 0.77 -9.38
CA GLY A 87 -3.13 1.55 -10.62
C GLY A 87 -3.87 2.88 -10.43
N SER A 88 -4.54 3.07 -9.30
CA SER A 88 -5.16 4.34 -8.87
C SER A 88 -5.07 4.46 -7.35
N TYR A 89 -5.31 5.67 -6.84
CA TYR A 89 -5.29 5.91 -5.39
C TYR A 89 -6.49 5.27 -4.68
N ASP A 90 -7.61 5.08 -5.36
CA ASP A 90 -8.79 4.38 -4.81
C ASP A 90 -8.46 2.91 -4.47
N HIS A 91 -7.51 2.31 -5.17
CA HIS A 91 -7.05 0.96 -4.85
C HIS A 91 -6.42 0.86 -3.47
N PHE A 92 -5.72 1.90 -3.01
CA PHE A 92 -5.15 1.94 -1.66
C PHE A 92 -6.23 1.87 -0.58
N SER A 93 -7.25 2.72 -0.72
CA SER A 93 -8.41 2.71 0.19
C SER A 93 -9.12 1.36 0.18
N ALA A 94 -9.31 0.76 -1.00
CA ALA A 94 -9.96 -0.54 -1.14
C ALA A 94 -9.18 -1.66 -0.43
N ALA A 95 -7.83 -1.68 -0.53
CA ALA A 95 -7.01 -2.68 0.15
C ALA A 95 -7.13 -2.60 1.67
N ILE A 96 -7.19 -1.39 2.24
CA ILE A 96 -7.36 -1.19 3.68
C ILE A 96 -8.80 -1.48 4.12
N LEU A 97 -9.78 -0.85 3.48
CA LEU A 97 -11.17 -0.89 3.95
C LEU A 97 -11.85 -2.23 3.66
N SER A 98 -11.64 -2.78 2.47
CA SER A 98 -12.28 -4.02 1.99
C SER A 98 -11.36 -5.23 2.17
N GLY A 99 -10.09 -5.13 1.80
CA GLY A 99 -9.11 -6.21 1.94
C GLY A 99 -8.65 -6.43 3.38
N LYS A 100 -8.80 -5.44 4.27
CA LYS A 100 -8.35 -5.48 5.67
C LYS A 100 -6.82 -5.54 5.82
N ALA A 101 -6.09 -5.00 4.87
CA ALA A 101 -4.65 -4.77 5.05
C ALA A 101 -4.40 -3.67 6.09
N ASP A 102 -3.30 -3.77 6.84
CA ASP A 102 -2.86 -2.73 7.78
C ASP A 102 -2.07 -1.63 7.08
N ALA A 103 -1.40 -1.97 5.99
CA ALA A 103 -0.68 -1.03 5.14
C ALA A 103 -0.69 -1.47 3.67
N VAL A 104 -0.33 -0.54 2.79
CA VAL A 104 -0.22 -0.78 1.35
C VAL A 104 1.14 -0.32 0.82
N ALA A 105 1.71 -1.11 -0.07
CA ALA A 105 2.91 -0.82 -0.81
C ALA A 105 2.62 -0.75 -2.31
N ALA A 106 3.27 0.17 -2.99
CA ALA A 106 3.22 0.28 -4.45
C ALA A 106 4.53 0.87 -4.99
N ALA A 107 4.85 0.57 -6.23
CA ALA A 107 6.04 1.09 -6.90
C ALA A 107 5.67 1.94 -8.12
N ASN A 108 5.16 1.32 -9.17
CA ASN A 108 4.97 1.94 -10.49
C ASN A 108 4.10 3.20 -10.49
N ILE A 109 3.06 3.24 -9.66
CA ILE A 109 2.16 4.40 -9.59
C ILE A 109 2.88 5.69 -9.17
N PHE A 110 3.99 5.56 -8.41
CA PHE A 110 4.75 6.69 -7.89
C PHE A 110 5.81 7.24 -8.85
N HIS A 111 6.09 6.53 -9.96
CA HIS A 111 7.15 6.92 -10.89
C HIS A 111 6.76 8.04 -11.86
N HIS A 112 5.47 8.30 -12.06
CA HIS A 112 4.99 9.14 -13.16
C HIS A 112 4.19 10.37 -12.71
N ILE A 113 4.05 10.61 -11.40
CA ILE A 113 3.25 11.70 -10.85
C ILE A 113 4.05 12.41 -9.76
N GLU A 114 4.26 13.71 -9.91
CA GLU A 114 4.82 14.56 -8.87
C GLU A 114 3.91 14.54 -7.63
N HIS A 115 4.51 14.63 -6.45
CA HIS A 115 3.79 14.59 -5.15
C HIS A 115 2.89 13.36 -4.94
N SER A 116 3.16 12.27 -5.63
CA SER A 116 2.30 11.09 -5.70
C SER A 116 1.97 10.47 -4.33
N THR A 117 2.91 10.48 -3.38
CA THR A 117 2.69 9.92 -2.04
C THR A 117 1.72 10.75 -1.21
N ILE A 118 1.79 12.09 -1.30
CA ILE A 118 0.86 12.96 -0.57
C ILE A 118 -0.54 12.91 -1.20
N LEU A 119 -0.61 12.81 -2.52
CA LEU A 119 -1.87 12.61 -3.24
C LEU A 119 -2.56 11.31 -2.83
N ALA A 120 -1.78 10.22 -2.76
CA ALA A 120 -2.30 8.93 -2.28
C ALA A 120 -2.86 9.04 -0.86
N LYS A 121 -2.13 9.66 0.06
CA LYS A 121 -2.58 9.88 1.44
C LYS A 121 -3.84 10.76 1.51
N ALA A 122 -3.91 11.82 0.70
CA ALA A 122 -5.09 12.70 0.65
C ALA A 122 -6.34 11.95 0.18
N HIS A 123 -6.20 11.07 -0.82
CA HIS A 123 -7.29 10.19 -1.26
C HIS A 123 -7.74 9.24 -0.16
N MET A 124 -6.81 8.57 0.49
CA MET A 124 -7.10 7.64 1.58
C MET A 124 -7.83 8.34 2.75
N LEU A 125 -7.42 9.57 3.11
CA LEU A 125 -8.11 10.37 4.13
C LEU A 125 -9.55 10.72 3.73
N ARG A 126 -9.76 11.14 2.47
CA ARG A 126 -11.11 11.41 1.94
C ARG A 126 -12.01 10.19 2.07
N ASP A 127 -11.47 9.01 1.85
CA ASP A 127 -12.19 7.75 1.91
C ASP A 127 -12.31 7.20 3.35
N GLY A 128 -11.85 7.97 4.36
CA GLY A 128 -11.98 7.64 5.78
C GLY A 128 -10.87 6.74 6.34
N VAL A 129 -9.81 6.50 5.58
CA VAL A 129 -8.63 5.76 6.07
C VAL A 129 -7.76 6.69 6.91
N ASN A 130 -7.42 6.29 8.13
CA ASN A 130 -6.54 7.06 9.00
C ASN A 130 -5.08 6.89 8.56
N VAL A 131 -4.53 7.90 7.91
CA VAL A 131 -3.14 7.94 7.48
C VAL A 131 -2.42 9.17 8.01
N ARG A 132 -1.14 9.03 8.32
CA ARG A 132 -0.32 10.14 8.82
C ARG A 132 0.16 11.01 7.66
N LEU A 133 -0.12 12.32 7.72
CA LEU A 133 0.30 13.30 6.71
C LEU A 133 1.67 13.93 6.99
N ASP A 134 2.29 13.64 8.14
CA ASP A 134 3.58 14.22 8.50
C ASP A 134 4.62 13.96 7.39
N SER A 135 5.15 15.02 6.84
CA SER A 135 6.28 15.00 5.93
C SER A 135 7.05 16.31 6.08
N ASN A 136 8.31 16.33 5.62
CA ASN A 136 9.10 17.58 5.57
C ASN A 136 8.52 18.58 4.55
N ALA A 137 7.74 18.09 3.57
CA ALA A 137 6.98 18.94 2.66
C ALA A 137 5.63 19.28 3.30
N ARG A 138 5.37 20.55 3.52
CA ARG A 138 4.09 21.04 4.06
C ARG A 138 3.13 21.33 2.91
N TYR A 139 1.93 20.79 3.03
CA TYR A 139 0.85 20.97 2.05
C TYR A 139 -0.35 21.67 2.70
N ASP A 140 -0.13 22.31 3.85
CA ASP A 140 -1.13 23.14 4.51
C ASP A 140 -1.62 24.21 3.54
N ASN A 141 -2.92 24.39 3.45
CA ASN A 141 -3.57 25.32 2.52
C ASN A 141 -3.43 24.99 1.02
N ARG A 142 -3.01 23.80 0.65
CA ARG A 142 -3.03 23.33 -0.74
C ARG A 142 -4.36 22.67 -1.05
N SER A 143 -4.86 22.89 -2.26
CA SER A 143 -6.05 22.23 -2.79
C SER A 143 -5.69 21.29 -3.94
N PHE A 144 -6.59 20.36 -4.23
CA PHE A 144 -6.41 19.38 -5.28
C PHE A 144 -7.56 19.50 -6.28
N ASP A 145 -7.29 19.22 -7.55
CA ASP A 145 -8.32 19.12 -8.57
C ASP A 145 -9.14 17.81 -8.41
N LYS A 146 -10.18 17.67 -9.25
CA LYS A 146 -11.02 16.47 -9.24
C LYS A 146 -10.29 15.17 -9.60
N PHE A 147 -9.08 15.26 -10.13
CA PHE A 147 -8.22 14.12 -10.45
C PHE A 147 -7.15 13.87 -9.36
N GLY A 148 -7.20 14.61 -8.25
CA GLY A 148 -6.24 14.50 -7.17
C GLY A 148 -4.88 15.14 -7.47
N ARG A 149 -4.77 16.03 -8.45
CA ARG A 149 -3.54 16.78 -8.73
C ARG A 149 -3.47 18.01 -7.84
N LEU A 150 -2.28 18.31 -7.35
CA LEU A 150 -2.04 19.53 -6.59
C LEU A 150 -2.29 20.73 -7.50
N LEU A 151 -3.18 21.63 -7.05
CA LEU A 151 -3.40 22.89 -7.74
C LEU A 151 -2.21 23.82 -7.51
N MET A 152 -1.65 24.33 -8.58
CA MET A 152 -0.61 25.35 -8.52
C MET A 152 -1.22 26.62 -7.94
N LEU A 153 -0.52 27.23 -6.99
CA LEU A 153 -0.83 28.59 -6.56
C LEU A 153 -0.60 29.54 -7.74
N ASP A 154 -1.42 30.58 -7.83
CA ASP A 154 -1.11 31.67 -8.75
C ASP A 154 0.16 32.42 -8.30
N SER A 155 0.74 33.21 -9.19
CA SER A 155 1.99 33.91 -8.93
C SER A 155 1.91 34.87 -7.73
N THR A 156 0.76 35.44 -7.45
CA THR A 156 0.51 36.34 -6.30
C THR A 156 0.54 35.58 -4.98
N GLN A 157 0.07 34.34 -4.96
CA GLN A 157 0.11 33.50 -3.76
C GLN A 157 1.53 32.96 -3.49
N LEU A 158 2.31 32.68 -4.54
CA LEU A 158 3.72 32.28 -4.41
C LEU A 158 4.58 33.39 -3.81
N ASP A 159 4.35 34.65 -4.20
CA ASP A 159 5.09 35.79 -3.67
C ASP A 159 4.80 36.05 -2.18
N LEU A 160 3.57 35.80 -1.73
CA LEU A 160 3.18 35.92 -0.32
C LEU A 160 3.77 34.79 0.56
N GLU A 161 3.96 33.60 0.02
CA GLU A 161 4.57 32.50 0.76
C GLU A 161 6.11 32.57 0.79
N SER A 162 6.74 33.05 -0.29
CA SER A 162 8.18 33.30 -0.30
C SER A 162 8.61 34.39 0.69
N ALA A 163 7.77 35.39 0.91
CA ALA A 163 8.00 36.43 1.91
C ALA A 163 7.96 35.90 3.37
N LYS A 164 7.23 34.81 3.63
CA LYS A 164 7.16 34.18 4.97
C LYS A 164 8.33 33.25 5.29
N ILE A 165 9.10 32.82 4.29
CA ILE A 165 10.27 31.94 4.46
C ILE A 165 11.53 32.74 4.80
N GLY A 166 11.51 34.05 4.57
CA GLY A 166 12.66 34.94 4.83
C GLY A 166 12.83 35.43 6.27
N ASP A 167 11.89 35.13 7.16
CA ASP A 167 11.89 35.59 8.56
C ASP A 167 12.14 34.46 9.59
N CYS A 168 12.90 33.42 9.22
CA CYS A 168 13.34 32.37 10.16
C CYS A 168 14.87 32.30 10.26
#